data_7c8fe2cf59fb023f82373bdedc20657e
#
_entry.id   7c8fe2cf59fb023f82373bdedc20657e
#
_cell.length_a   1.000
_cell.length_b   1.000
_cell.length_c   1.000
_cell.angle_alpha   90.00
_cell.angle_beta   90.00
_cell.angle_gamma   90.00
#
_symmetry.space_group_name_H-M   'P 1'
#
loop_
_entity.id
_entity.type
_entity.pdbx_description
1 polymer ?
#
loop_
_entity_poly.entity_id
_entity_poly.type
_entity_poly.pdbx_seq_one_letter_code
_entity_poly.pdbx_strand_id
1 'polypeptide(L)'
;KKTITVRTGYFVINATNGDKTIKRSTSLKDSINDQRNPGYCFRILNTSYVIFGLGGNMLTLDGSWKDLGNANMSGWINVEPGGRLYIERFARLINTFNNEKKSGAPIMTYGDTQINCEIGRCKGYNGGAIKNIKGTLKVYGDTKIHDCVSVTEGGAIHNSQKGTLSIEDSEIWNCEALEEGGAIFSKDADSSCVIYSGKIHNNKSGESAGAVFSGYGATLVIGRSTSGPEIFENTSGGSGGGVRCNGGTGSDAGGITTFIRGTITNNTSGKHGGGIACGEAGENGQSKLYMSYMTISNNTCTESGGGIWTPNNIQGTGTEYAIIQNSRITSNTCHKYGGGISVHGKVYVSNCSIEHNFTGDRGAGIHITEGGTLKYDMGTISDNKTLDSITGTGIYVNGQLKINESARIAENNVVYLPKGKYIE
;
A
#
# COMPACT_ATOMS: atom_id res chain seq x y z
N LYS A 1 -21.50 -31.64 1.15
CA LYS A 1 -21.52 -31.13 2.55
C LYS A 1 -21.91 -29.66 2.51
N LYS A 2 -22.66 -29.18 3.49
CA LYS A 2 -23.27 -27.84 3.48
C LYS A 2 -22.37 -26.81 4.16
N THR A 3 -22.48 -25.55 3.76
CA THR A 3 -21.89 -24.40 4.45
C THR A 3 -22.31 -24.37 5.92
N ILE A 4 -21.39 -24.17 6.83
CA ILE A 4 -21.70 -23.94 8.24
C ILE A 4 -22.15 -22.49 8.38
N THR A 5 -23.46 -22.31 8.63
CA THR A 5 -24.03 -20.99 8.86
C THR A 5 -24.20 -20.75 10.34
N VAL A 6 -23.50 -19.73 10.87
CA VAL A 6 -23.63 -19.27 12.24
C VAL A 6 -24.64 -18.13 12.25
N ARG A 7 -25.79 -18.34 12.89
CA ARG A 7 -26.92 -17.41 12.81
C ARG A 7 -27.01 -16.43 13.98
N THR A 8 -26.78 -16.92 15.19
CA THR A 8 -26.81 -16.10 16.41
C THR A 8 -25.95 -16.74 17.47
N GLY A 9 -25.30 -15.93 18.31
CA GLY A 9 -24.55 -16.39 19.48
C GLY A 9 -23.04 -16.29 19.35
N TYR A 10 -22.36 -16.77 20.36
CA TYR A 10 -20.92 -16.77 20.53
C TYR A 10 -20.37 -18.18 20.34
N PHE A 11 -19.41 -18.33 19.43
CA PHE A 11 -18.84 -19.62 19.06
C PHE A 11 -17.33 -19.57 19.11
N VAL A 12 -16.72 -20.53 19.77
CA VAL A 12 -15.26 -20.72 19.80
C VAL A 12 -14.93 -22.05 19.14
N ILE A 13 -14.03 -22.01 18.18
CA ILE A 13 -13.56 -23.19 17.44
C ILE A 13 -12.06 -23.34 17.70
N ASN A 14 -11.70 -24.31 18.52
CA ASN A 14 -10.33 -24.60 18.92
C ASN A 14 -9.91 -26.01 18.55
N ALA A 15 -8.60 -26.24 18.46
CA ALA A 15 -8.02 -27.55 18.47
C ALA A 15 -7.90 -28.03 19.94
N THR A 16 -8.47 -29.17 20.23
CA THR A 16 -8.35 -29.85 21.54
C THR A 16 -7.56 -31.13 21.39
N ASN A 17 -6.80 -31.53 22.41
CA ASN A 17 -5.97 -32.72 22.39
C ASN A 17 -4.97 -32.77 21.22
N GLY A 18 -4.15 -31.75 21.13
CA GLY A 18 -3.14 -31.54 20.09
C GLY A 18 -3.64 -30.80 18.85
N ASP A 19 -2.73 -30.50 17.95
CA ASP A 19 -3.01 -29.76 16.74
C ASP A 19 -4.04 -30.45 15.83
N LYS A 20 -4.90 -29.66 15.22
CA LYS A 20 -5.97 -30.16 14.33
C LYS A 20 -5.97 -29.41 13.00
N THR A 21 -6.32 -30.16 11.96
CA THR A 21 -6.50 -29.60 10.62
C THR A 21 -7.92 -29.84 10.11
N ILE A 22 -8.59 -28.77 9.72
CA ILE A 22 -9.85 -28.83 8.97
C ILE A 22 -9.50 -28.65 7.51
N LYS A 23 -9.70 -29.71 6.70
CA LYS A 23 -9.48 -29.65 5.26
C LYS A 23 -10.78 -29.46 4.50
N ARG A 24 -10.71 -28.68 3.42
CA ARG A 24 -11.81 -28.59 2.47
C ARG A 24 -11.93 -29.92 1.70
N SER A 25 -13.14 -30.42 1.58
CA SER A 25 -13.41 -31.65 0.83
C SER A 25 -13.61 -31.38 -0.66
N THR A 26 -13.04 -32.24 -1.52
CA THR A 26 -13.24 -32.24 -2.98
C THR A 26 -14.72 -32.36 -3.40
N SER A 27 -15.56 -32.93 -2.54
CA SER A 27 -17.00 -33.08 -2.80
C SER A 27 -17.83 -31.84 -2.48
N LEU A 28 -17.22 -30.77 -1.95
CA LEU A 28 -17.87 -29.46 -1.79
C LEU A 28 -17.93 -28.78 -3.16
N LYS A 29 -18.86 -29.21 -4.01
CA LYS A 29 -19.14 -28.50 -5.25
C LYS A 29 -19.90 -27.24 -4.92
N ASP A 30 -19.34 -26.12 -5.33
CA ASP A 30 -20.01 -24.84 -5.21
C ASP A 30 -21.18 -24.79 -6.20
N SER A 31 -22.37 -24.54 -5.71
CA SER A 31 -23.46 -24.16 -6.58
C SER A 31 -23.25 -22.70 -6.98
N ILE A 32 -22.52 -22.49 -8.08
CA ILE A 32 -22.19 -21.17 -8.64
C ILE A 32 -23.43 -20.32 -8.93
N ASN A 33 -24.60 -20.94 -9.00
CA ASN A 33 -25.87 -20.31 -9.33
C ASN A 33 -26.75 -19.98 -8.12
N ASP A 34 -26.36 -20.35 -6.90
CA ASP A 34 -27.12 -19.99 -5.70
C ASP A 34 -26.59 -18.69 -5.07
N GLN A 35 -27.15 -17.56 -5.50
CA GLN A 35 -26.86 -16.24 -4.93
C GLN A 35 -27.10 -16.17 -3.39
N ARG A 36 -27.84 -17.14 -2.81
CA ARG A 36 -28.11 -17.21 -1.38
C ARG A 36 -27.06 -18.01 -0.62
N ASN A 37 -26.18 -18.73 -1.30
CA ASN A 37 -25.15 -19.55 -0.68
C ASN A 37 -23.89 -19.59 -1.57
N PRO A 38 -23.02 -18.58 -1.46
CA PRO A 38 -21.84 -18.40 -2.33
C PRO A 38 -20.73 -19.46 -2.09
N GLY A 39 -21.01 -20.60 -1.49
CA GLY A 39 -20.09 -21.73 -1.38
C GLY A 39 -18.99 -21.60 -0.33
N TYR A 40 -19.03 -20.61 0.57
CA TYR A 40 -18.09 -20.50 1.69
C TYR A 40 -18.24 -21.65 2.68
N CYS A 41 -17.13 -22.08 3.31
CA CYS A 41 -17.17 -23.09 4.37
C CYS A 41 -17.90 -22.58 5.61
N PHE A 42 -17.65 -21.30 5.95
CA PHE A 42 -18.30 -20.63 7.08
C PHE A 42 -18.99 -19.34 6.61
N ARG A 43 -20.21 -19.18 7.02
CA ARG A 43 -21.00 -17.95 6.85
C ARG A 43 -21.42 -17.43 8.20
N ILE A 44 -20.95 -16.23 8.57
CA ILE A 44 -21.17 -15.61 9.87
C ILE A 44 -22.19 -14.47 9.65
N LEU A 45 -23.38 -14.65 10.19
CA LEU A 45 -24.48 -13.70 10.01
C LEU A 45 -24.46 -12.58 11.06
N ASN A 46 -25.29 -11.59 10.86
CA ASN A 46 -25.53 -10.51 11.82
C ASN A 46 -25.81 -11.08 13.24
N THR A 47 -25.31 -10.39 14.26
CA THR A 47 -25.40 -10.80 15.67
C THR A 47 -24.60 -12.06 16.05
N SER A 48 -23.82 -12.64 15.14
CA SER A 48 -22.98 -13.79 15.41
C SER A 48 -21.55 -13.37 15.68
N TYR A 49 -20.89 -14.07 16.59
CA TYR A 49 -19.51 -13.87 16.94
C TYR A 49 -18.76 -15.21 16.92
N VAL A 50 -17.75 -15.30 16.07
CA VAL A 50 -16.96 -16.52 15.89
C VAL A 50 -15.49 -16.23 16.16
N ILE A 51 -14.88 -17.08 16.99
CA ILE A 51 -13.45 -17.07 17.25
C ILE A 51 -12.85 -18.40 16.81
N PHE A 52 -11.75 -18.32 16.07
CA PHE A 52 -10.89 -19.45 15.76
C PHE A 52 -9.56 -19.32 16.52
N GLY A 53 -9.09 -20.43 17.11
CA GLY A 53 -7.75 -20.52 17.67
C GLY A 53 -7.53 -19.74 18.96
N LEU A 54 -8.50 -19.67 19.84
CA LEU A 54 -8.37 -19.05 21.17
C LEU A 54 -7.54 -19.90 22.15
N GLY A 55 -7.43 -21.22 21.90
CA GLY A 55 -6.76 -22.18 22.79
C GLY A 55 -5.33 -22.50 22.35
N GLY A 56 -4.60 -23.20 23.23
CA GLY A 56 -3.15 -23.42 23.10
C GLY A 56 -2.66 -24.41 22.03
N ASN A 57 -3.54 -25.11 21.30
CA ASN A 57 -3.15 -25.99 20.19
C ASN A 57 -3.49 -25.36 18.85
N MET A 58 -2.67 -25.62 17.83
CA MET A 58 -2.83 -25.03 16.51
C MET A 58 -4.03 -25.60 15.75
N LEU A 59 -4.93 -24.74 15.34
CA LEU A 59 -6.04 -25.04 14.44
C LEU A 59 -5.67 -24.61 13.01
N THR A 60 -5.48 -25.56 12.12
CA THR A 60 -5.20 -25.27 10.71
C THR A 60 -6.48 -25.36 9.88
N LEU A 61 -6.81 -24.28 9.17
CA LEU A 61 -7.84 -24.25 8.14
C LEU A 61 -7.12 -24.37 6.77
N ASP A 62 -7.08 -25.59 6.21
CA ASP A 62 -6.36 -25.89 4.97
C ASP A 62 -7.32 -26.05 3.80
N GLY A 63 -7.25 -25.12 2.85
CA GLY A 63 -8.06 -25.14 1.64
C GLY A 63 -7.67 -26.23 0.65
N SER A 64 -6.44 -26.77 0.75
CA SER A 64 -5.92 -27.86 -0.11
C SER A 64 -6.08 -27.58 -1.63
N TRP A 65 -6.05 -26.32 -2.06
CA TRP A 65 -6.40 -25.95 -3.43
C TRP A 65 -5.47 -26.55 -4.49
N LYS A 66 -4.21 -26.82 -4.12
CA LYS A 66 -3.24 -27.46 -5.02
C LYS A 66 -3.64 -28.90 -5.35
N ASP A 67 -4.30 -29.57 -4.41
CA ASP A 67 -4.72 -30.97 -4.56
C ASP A 67 -6.04 -31.09 -5.34
N LEU A 68 -6.82 -30.00 -5.42
CA LEU A 68 -8.17 -30.00 -5.97
C LEU A 68 -8.26 -29.56 -7.45
N GLY A 69 -7.15 -29.14 -8.04
CA GLY A 69 -7.10 -28.60 -9.39
C GLY A 69 -7.85 -27.25 -9.52
N ASN A 70 -8.14 -26.84 -10.76
CA ASN A 70 -8.85 -25.58 -11.05
C ASN A 70 -10.39 -25.69 -10.91
N ALA A 71 -10.89 -26.51 -10.01
CA ALA A 71 -12.33 -26.53 -9.75
C ALA A 71 -12.80 -25.19 -9.22
N ASN A 72 -14.03 -24.80 -9.57
CA ASN A 72 -14.65 -23.57 -9.04
C ASN A 72 -14.70 -23.66 -7.52
N MET A 73 -13.85 -22.86 -6.87
CA MET A 73 -13.70 -22.87 -5.41
C MET A 73 -14.13 -21.50 -4.88
N SER A 74 -15.03 -21.50 -3.91
CA SER A 74 -15.36 -20.32 -3.11
C SER A 74 -14.42 -20.24 -1.90
N GLY A 75 -14.36 -19.06 -1.28
CA GLY A 75 -13.52 -18.82 -0.11
C GLY A 75 -13.89 -19.66 1.12
N TRP A 76 -13.15 -19.45 2.19
CA TRP A 76 -13.38 -20.15 3.45
C TRP A 76 -14.43 -19.48 4.32
N ILE A 77 -14.36 -18.16 4.47
CA ILE A 77 -15.16 -17.44 5.46
C ILE A 77 -15.83 -16.24 4.79
N ASN A 78 -17.13 -16.11 5.00
CA ASN A 78 -17.89 -14.91 4.65
C ASN A 78 -18.50 -14.31 5.93
N VAL A 79 -18.15 -13.08 6.25
CA VAL A 79 -18.67 -12.31 7.39
C VAL A 79 -19.67 -11.30 6.87
N GLU A 80 -20.94 -11.53 7.14
CA GLU A 80 -22.03 -10.64 6.73
C GLU A 80 -22.03 -9.33 7.56
N PRO A 81 -22.74 -8.29 7.12
CA PRO A 81 -22.91 -7.08 7.90
C PRO A 81 -23.40 -7.37 9.33
N GLY A 82 -22.71 -6.82 10.32
CA GLY A 82 -23.00 -7.05 11.75
C GLY A 82 -22.49 -8.38 12.32
N GLY A 83 -21.93 -9.27 11.49
CA GLY A 83 -21.20 -10.46 11.95
C GLY A 83 -19.83 -10.08 12.48
N ARG A 84 -19.28 -10.91 13.38
CA ARG A 84 -17.95 -10.71 13.97
C ARG A 84 -17.11 -11.97 13.84
N LEU A 85 -15.88 -11.80 13.32
CA LEU A 85 -14.90 -12.87 13.17
C LEU A 85 -13.59 -12.47 13.83
N TYR A 86 -13.07 -13.33 14.71
CA TYR A 86 -11.73 -13.20 15.24
C TYR A 86 -10.95 -14.46 14.93
N ILE A 87 -9.76 -14.31 14.34
CA ILE A 87 -8.85 -15.41 14.10
C ILE A 87 -7.59 -15.11 14.92
N GLU A 88 -7.39 -15.94 15.96
CA GLU A 88 -6.38 -15.71 16.97
C GLU A 88 -5.11 -16.54 16.69
N ARG A 89 -4.05 -16.28 17.43
CA ARG A 89 -2.69 -16.79 17.22
C ARG A 89 -2.54 -18.32 17.16
N PHE A 90 -3.48 -19.05 17.65
CA PHE A 90 -3.50 -20.53 17.57
C PHE A 90 -4.35 -21.05 16.41
N ALA A 91 -4.65 -20.20 15.44
CA ALA A 91 -5.20 -20.62 14.17
C ALA A 91 -4.28 -20.20 13.01
N ARG A 92 -4.41 -20.89 11.88
CA ARG A 92 -3.83 -20.45 10.61
C ARG A 92 -4.74 -20.82 9.44
N LEU A 93 -4.77 -19.97 8.43
CA LEU A 93 -5.50 -20.20 7.19
C LEU A 93 -4.50 -20.34 6.04
N ILE A 94 -4.46 -21.50 5.41
CA ILE A 94 -3.48 -21.76 4.36
C ILE A 94 -4.10 -22.45 3.14
N ASN A 95 -3.40 -22.32 1.99
CA ASN A 95 -3.74 -23.03 0.76
C ASN A 95 -5.19 -22.83 0.32
N THR A 96 -5.72 -21.62 0.44
CA THR A 96 -7.11 -21.32 0.10
C THR A 96 -7.19 -20.61 -1.23
N PHE A 97 -8.09 -21.07 -2.09
CA PHE A 97 -8.33 -20.47 -3.38
C PHE A 97 -9.80 -20.05 -3.53
N ASN A 98 -10.02 -18.85 -4.00
CA ASN A 98 -11.34 -18.38 -4.43
C ASN A 98 -11.22 -17.86 -5.86
N ASN A 99 -11.80 -18.59 -6.82
CA ASN A 99 -11.83 -18.19 -8.22
C ASN A 99 -13.20 -17.64 -8.65
N GLU A 100 -14.03 -17.26 -7.70
CA GLU A 100 -15.31 -16.60 -8.00
C GLU A 100 -15.03 -15.38 -8.88
N LYS A 101 -15.49 -15.48 -10.13
CA LYS A 101 -15.23 -14.48 -11.17
C LYS A 101 -15.73 -13.12 -10.73
N LYS A 102 -14.80 -12.16 -10.66
CA LYS A 102 -14.99 -10.73 -10.43
C LYS A 102 -15.03 -10.23 -8.97
N SER A 103 -14.95 -11.07 -7.92
CA SER A 103 -14.93 -10.47 -6.58
C SER A 103 -14.43 -11.33 -5.41
N GLY A 104 -14.07 -12.60 -5.60
CA GLY A 104 -13.84 -13.52 -4.48
C GLY A 104 -12.45 -13.40 -3.80
N ALA A 105 -12.44 -13.53 -2.47
CA ALA A 105 -11.24 -13.72 -1.65
C ALA A 105 -11.45 -14.91 -0.69
N PRO A 106 -10.38 -15.52 -0.17
CA PRO A 106 -10.49 -16.55 0.88
C PRO A 106 -11.31 -16.11 2.08
N ILE A 107 -11.11 -14.91 2.56
CA ILE A 107 -11.95 -14.26 3.57
C ILE A 107 -12.64 -13.06 2.93
N MET A 108 -13.97 -13.07 2.94
CA MET A 108 -14.80 -11.92 2.58
C MET A 108 -15.39 -11.34 3.85
N THR A 109 -15.26 -10.03 4.07
CA THR A 109 -15.83 -9.41 5.25
C THR A 109 -16.60 -8.14 4.92
N TYR A 110 -17.81 -8.09 5.44
CA TYR A 110 -18.71 -6.93 5.48
C TYR A 110 -18.99 -6.51 6.93
N GLY A 111 -18.45 -7.22 7.90
CA GLY A 111 -18.63 -7.02 9.34
C GLY A 111 -17.32 -6.64 10.04
N ASP A 112 -17.24 -6.94 11.32
CA ASP A 112 -16.04 -6.73 12.13
C ASP A 112 -15.16 -7.97 12.09
N THR A 113 -13.94 -7.82 11.61
CA THR A 113 -12.99 -8.93 11.45
C THR A 113 -11.64 -8.54 12.04
N GLN A 114 -11.13 -9.39 12.92
CA GLN A 114 -9.84 -9.22 13.56
C GLN A 114 -8.95 -10.44 13.32
N ILE A 115 -7.74 -10.18 12.86
CA ILE A 115 -6.78 -11.20 12.45
C ILE A 115 -5.50 -11.06 13.29
N ASN A 116 -5.16 -12.13 13.99
CA ASN A 116 -3.91 -12.30 14.74
C ASN A 116 -3.37 -13.72 14.50
N CYS A 117 -3.06 -14.03 13.24
CA CYS A 117 -2.68 -15.40 12.87
C CYS A 117 -1.83 -15.42 11.59
N GLU A 118 -1.39 -16.61 11.19
CA GLU A 118 -0.80 -16.84 9.88
C GLU A 118 -1.88 -17.04 8.81
N ILE A 119 -1.78 -16.30 7.69
CA ILE A 119 -2.55 -16.52 6.46
C ILE A 119 -1.55 -16.65 5.32
N GLY A 120 -1.47 -17.80 4.69
CA GLY A 120 -0.45 -18.02 3.68
C GLY A 120 -0.88 -18.89 2.50
N ARG A 121 -0.20 -18.69 1.36
CA ARG A 121 -0.41 -19.45 0.12
C ARG A 121 -1.87 -19.43 -0.33
N CYS A 122 -2.45 -18.24 -0.30
CA CYS A 122 -3.84 -18.02 -0.68
C CYS A 122 -3.94 -17.38 -2.06
N LYS A 123 -5.08 -17.58 -2.73
CA LYS A 123 -5.36 -16.93 -4.02
C LYS A 123 -6.80 -16.44 -4.09
N GLY A 124 -6.96 -15.19 -4.47
CA GLY A 124 -8.27 -14.54 -4.67
C GLY A 124 -8.36 -13.82 -6.01
N TYR A 125 -9.55 -13.33 -6.35
CA TYR A 125 -9.73 -12.43 -7.49
C TYR A 125 -9.35 -11.01 -7.11
N ASN A 126 -9.98 -10.42 -6.07
CA ASN A 126 -9.59 -9.19 -5.41
C ASN A 126 -9.24 -9.50 -3.95
N GLY A 127 -8.01 -9.24 -3.54
CA GLY A 127 -7.50 -9.66 -2.24
C GLY A 127 -7.10 -11.13 -2.23
N GLY A 128 -5.80 -11.41 -2.35
CA GLY A 128 -5.30 -12.78 -2.36
C GLY A 128 -5.64 -13.56 -1.09
N ALA A 129 -5.73 -12.88 0.04
CA ALA A 129 -6.14 -13.44 1.34
C ALA A 129 -7.49 -12.90 1.81
N ILE A 130 -7.65 -11.58 1.84
CA ILE A 130 -8.80 -10.93 2.47
C ILE A 130 -9.37 -9.84 1.56
N LYS A 131 -10.70 -9.82 1.44
CA LYS A 131 -11.44 -8.69 0.85
C LYS A 131 -12.36 -8.08 1.89
N ASN A 132 -12.11 -6.82 2.24
CA ASN A 132 -12.95 -6.01 3.13
C ASN A 132 -13.85 -5.10 2.31
N ILE A 133 -15.16 -5.22 2.51
CA ILE A 133 -16.19 -4.44 1.82
C ILE A 133 -17.08 -3.81 2.87
N LYS A 134 -17.01 -2.51 3.07
CA LYS A 134 -17.81 -1.78 4.09
C LYS A 134 -17.58 -2.23 5.54
N GLY A 135 -16.74 -3.24 5.77
CA GLY A 135 -16.47 -3.80 7.08
C GLY A 135 -15.31 -3.09 7.80
N THR A 136 -15.09 -3.49 9.03
CA THR A 136 -13.91 -3.12 9.82
C THR A 136 -12.96 -4.31 9.86
N LEU A 137 -11.77 -4.15 9.32
CA LEU A 137 -10.72 -5.16 9.33
C LEU A 137 -9.54 -4.67 10.16
N LYS A 138 -9.22 -5.40 11.21
CA LYS A 138 -8.02 -5.18 12.02
C LYS A 138 -7.05 -6.35 11.84
N VAL A 139 -5.82 -6.05 11.44
CA VAL A 139 -4.70 -6.99 11.33
C VAL A 139 -3.68 -6.57 12.37
N TYR A 140 -3.36 -7.43 13.34
CA TYR A 140 -2.58 -6.99 14.50
C TYR A 140 -1.73 -8.09 15.12
N GLY A 141 -0.90 -7.71 16.08
CA GLY A 141 -0.02 -8.62 16.79
C GLY A 141 1.01 -9.25 15.84
N ASP A 142 1.33 -10.52 16.06
CA ASP A 142 2.30 -11.22 15.21
C ASP A 142 1.68 -11.81 13.93
N THR A 143 0.66 -11.14 13.36
CA THR A 143 0.02 -11.61 12.13
C THR A 143 1.01 -11.69 10.98
N LYS A 144 0.94 -12.79 10.24
CA LYS A 144 1.75 -13.08 9.05
C LYS A 144 0.86 -13.35 7.85
N ILE A 145 0.92 -12.49 6.84
CA ILE A 145 0.21 -12.72 5.57
C ILE A 145 1.25 -12.86 4.47
N HIS A 146 1.31 -14.01 3.81
CA HIS A 146 2.39 -14.27 2.87
C HIS A 146 2.02 -15.20 1.72
N ASP A 147 2.81 -15.13 0.65
CA ASP A 147 2.68 -15.97 -0.53
C ASP A 147 1.25 -15.97 -1.11
N CYS A 148 0.58 -14.83 -1.01
CA CYS A 148 -0.80 -14.66 -1.48
C CYS A 148 -0.82 -14.01 -2.86
N VAL A 149 -1.79 -14.40 -3.71
CA VAL A 149 -1.90 -13.90 -5.07
C VAL A 149 -3.31 -13.39 -5.35
N SER A 150 -3.39 -12.18 -5.85
CA SER A 150 -4.62 -11.62 -6.42
C SER A 150 -4.56 -11.63 -7.94
N VAL A 151 -5.68 -11.98 -8.58
CA VAL A 151 -5.81 -11.95 -10.05
C VAL A 151 -5.93 -10.50 -10.56
N THR A 152 -6.30 -9.58 -9.69
CA THR A 152 -6.39 -8.15 -9.99
C THR A 152 -5.64 -7.34 -8.94
N GLU A 153 -6.31 -6.87 -7.92
CA GLU A 153 -5.88 -5.86 -6.96
C GLU A 153 -5.69 -6.44 -5.55
N GLY A 154 -4.69 -5.97 -4.82
CA GLY A 154 -4.41 -6.34 -3.44
C GLY A 154 -3.91 -7.78 -3.27
N GLY A 155 -2.62 -8.02 -3.50
CA GLY A 155 -2.04 -9.37 -3.41
C GLY A 155 -2.34 -10.10 -2.11
N ALA A 156 -2.40 -9.37 -1.00
CA ALA A 156 -2.87 -9.87 0.29
C ALA A 156 -4.29 -9.35 0.61
N ILE A 157 -4.47 -8.04 0.65
CA ILE A 157 -5.70 -7.40 1.16
C ILE A 157 -6.28 -6.41 0.15
N HIS A 158 -7.58 -6.53 -0.11
CA HIS A 158 -8.36 -5.54 -0.83
C HIS A 158 -9.36 -4.88 0.12
N ASN A 159 -9.36 -3.54 0.20
CA ASN A 159 -10.25 -2.74 1.04
C ASN A 159 -11.05 -1.74 0.20
N SER A 160 -12.36 -1.73 0.32
CA SER A 160 -13.21 -0.92 -0.58
C SER A 160 -14.59 -0.57 0.00
N GLN A 161 -15.29 0.32 -0.69
CA GLN A 161 -16.67 0.70 -0.42
C GLN A 161 -16.92 1.16 1.03
N LYS A 162 -16.09 2.08 1.54
CA LYS A 162 -16.11 2.56 2.93
C LYS A 162 -15.55 1.55 3.94
N GLY A 163 -14.78 0.56 3.49
CA GLY A 163 -14.08 -0.36 4.37
C GLY A 163 -13.00 0.34 5.19
N THR A 164 -12.88 -0.04 6.44
CA THR A 164 -11.83 0.43 7.35
C THR A 164 -10.82 -0.68 7.56
N LEU A 165 -9.55 -0.42 7.24
CA LEU A 165 -8.43 -1.33 7.45
C LEU A 165 -7.45 -0.70 8.43
N SER A 166 -7.07 -1.43 9.47
CA SER A 166 -5.94 -1.07 10.34
C SER A 166 -4.94 -2.21 10.45
N ILE A 167 -3.65 -1.87 10.41
CA ILE A 167 -2.55 -2.82 10.51
C ILE A 167 -1.59 -2.35 11.61
N GLU A 168 -1.26 -3.26 12.52
CA GLU A 168 -0.37 -3.00 13.64
C GLU A 168 0.49 -4.24 13.94
N ASP A 169 1.80 -4.06 14.07
CA ASP A 169 2.79 -5.10 14.46
C ASP A 169 2.67 -6.41 13.64
N SER A 170 2.42 -6.28 12.35
CA SER A 170 2.14 -7.40 11.45
C SER A 170 3.14 -7.43 10.29
N GLU A 171 3.30 -8.57 9.63
CA GLU A 171 4.20 -8.75 8.51
C GLU A 171 3.44 -9.25 7.27
N ILE A 172 3.63 -8.56 6.12
CA ILE A 172 2.99 -8.91 4.83
C ILE A 172 4.07 -9.01 3.77
N TRP A 173 4.28 -10.22 3.21
CA TRP A 173 5.36 -10.42 2.25
C TRP A 173 5.07 -11.47 1.17
N ASN A 174 5.87 -11.43 0.10
CA ASN A 174 5.77 -12.34 -1.05
C ASN A 174 4.36 -12.40 -1.65
N CYS A 175 3.59 -11.32 -1.54
CA CYS A 175 2.27 -11.27 -2.13
C CYS A 175 2.35 -10.61 -3.52
N GLU A 176 1.47 -11.05 -4.43
CA GLU A 176 1.45 -10.57 -5.81
C GLU A 176 0.04 -10.16 -6.25
N ALA A 177 -0.08 -8.99 -6.85
CA ALA A 177 -1.26 -8.56 -7.59
C ALA A 177 -0.92 -8.44 -9.07
N LEU A 178 -1.78 -8.94 -9.96
CA LEU A 178 -1.53 -8.78 -11.39
C LEU A 178 -1.68 -7.32 -11.86
N GLU A 179 -2.50 -6.56 -11.17
CA GLU A 179 -2.72 -5.12 -11.44
C GLU A 179 -2.07 -4.28 -10.33
N GLU A 180 -2.79 -3.83 -9.35
CA GLU A 180 -2.34 -2.83 -8.38
C GLU A 180 -2.30 -3.32 -6.93
N GLY A 181 -1.39 -2.75 -6.13
CA GLY A 181 -1.26 -3.04 -4.71
C GLY A 181 -0.74 -4.45 -4.43
N GLY A 182 0.56 -4.70 -4.63
CA GLY A 182 1.17 -6.03 -4.45
C GLY A 182 0.86 -6.67 -3.11
N ALA A 183 0.79 -5.88 -2.04
CA ALA A 183 0.28 -6.32 -0.74
C ALA A 183 -1.15 -5.83 -0.48
N ILE A 184 -1.37 -4.53 -0.51
CA ILE A 184 -2.61 -3.89 -0.09
C ILE A 184 -3.14 -2.98 -1.18
N PHE A 185 -4.43 -3.10 -1.45
CA PHE A 185 -5.18 -2.18 -2.29
C PHE A 185 -6.35 -1.59 -1.51
N SER A 186 -6.41 -0.25 -1.41
CA SER A 186 -7.50 0.46 -0.74
C SER A 186 -8.08 1.50 -1.68
N LYS A 187 -9.38 1.44 -1.92
CA LYS A 187 -10.07 2.33 -2.85
C LYS A 187 -11.43 2.80 -2.37
N ASP A 188 -11.96 3.76 -3.09
CA ASP A 188 -13.25 4.42 -2.93
C ASP A 188 -13.27 5.47 -1.83
N ALA A 189 -14.02 6.52 -2.05
CA ALA A 189 -14.29 7.57 -1.07
C ALA A 189 -14.83 6.98 0.25
N ASP A 190 -14.43 7.56 1.37
CA ASP A 190 -14.74 7.10 2.73
C ASP A 190 -14.08 5.75 3.12
N SER A 191 -13.33 5.08 2.24
CA SER A 191 -12.48 3.97 2.65
C SER A 191 -11.22 4.46 3.34
N SER A 192 -10.77 3.75 4.36
CA SER A 192 -9.56 4.13 5.10
C SER A 192 -8.61 2.94 5.26
N CYS A 193 -7.32 3.23 5.11
CA CYS A 193 -6.23 2.30 5.39
C CYS A 193 -5.24 2.98 6.33
N VAL A 194 -5.03 2.40 7.50
CA VAL A 194 -4.09 2.90 8.50
C VAL A 194 -3.08 1.82 8.82
N ILE A 195 -1.80 2.11 8.62
CA ILE A 195 -0.69 1.19 8.90
C ILE A 195 0.15 1.80 10.01
N TYR A 196 -0.06 1.38 11.25
CA TYR A 196 0.60 1.94 12.41
C TYR A 196 2.05 1.49 12.56
N SER A 197 2.31 0.21 12.27
CA SER A 197 3.62 -0.43 12.43
C SER A 197 3.65 -1.78 11.70
N GLY A 198 4.80 -2.45 11.73
CA GLY A 198 5.00 -3.75 11.09
C GLY A 198 5.84 -3.66 9.82
N LYS A 199 5.86 -4.73 9.02
CA LYS A 199 6.70 -4.87 7.83
C LYS A 199 5.87 -5.24 6.61
N ILE A 200 6.11 -4.56 5.49
CA ILE A 200 5.50 -4.88 4.20
C ILE A 200 6.62 -4.97 3.17
N HIS A 201 6.95 -6.18 2.73
CA HIS A 201 8.15 -6.37 1.91
C HIS A 201 8.05 -7.49 0.90
N ASN A 202 8.92 -7.44 -0.12
CA ASN A 202 9.00 -8.45 -1.17
C ASN A 202 7.67 -8.69 -1.89
N ASN A 203 6.78 -7.69 -1.92
CA ASN A 203 5.52 -7.78 -2.63
C ASN A 203 5.67 -7.21 -4.05
N LYS A 204 4.80 -7.67 -4.95
CA LYS A 204 4.90 -7.32 -6.36
C LYS A 204 3.54 -6.97 -6.95
N SER A 205 3.50 -5.93 -7.75
CA SER A 205 2.35 -5.59 -8.61
C SER A 205 2.76 -5.54 -10.09
N GLY A 206 1.85 -5.95 -10.97
CA GLY A 206 2.05 -5.82 -12.41
C GLY A 206 1.98 -4.37 -12.90
N GLU A 207 1.18 -3.55 -12.23
CA GLU A 207 0.99 -2.15 -12.58
C GLU A 207 1.54 -1.22 -11.48
N SER A 208 0.73 -0.74 -10.57
CA SER A 208 1.14 0.28 -9.61
C SER A 208 1.14 -0.21 -8.17
N ALA A 209 2.00 0.37 -7.34
CA ALA A 209 2.17 0.09 -5.91
C ALA A 209 2.66 -1.34 -5.61
N GLY A 210 3.94 -1.51 -5.54
CA GLY A 210 4.52 -2.81 -5.15
C GLY A 210 4.03 -3.29 -3.78
N ALA A 211 3.87 -2.37 -2.82
CA ALA A 211 3.30 -2.68 -1.51
C ALA A 211 1.88 -2.16 -1.35
N VAL A 212 1.67 -0.84 -1.27
CA VAL A 212 0.39 -0.24 -0.85
C VAL A 212 -0.13 0.72 -1.90
N PHE A 213 -1.30 0.41 -2.43
CA PHE A 213 -2.09 1.32 -3.25
C PHE A 213 -3.22 1.93 -2.42
N SER A 214 -3.37 3.25 -2.51
CA SER A 214 -4.53 3.98 -1.97
C SER A 214 -5.00 5.00 -2.98
N GLY A 215 -6.24 4.88 -3.45
CA GLY A 215 -6.73 5.76 -4.51
C GLY A 215 -8.25 5.92 -4.52
N TYR A 216 -8.77 6.61 -5.55
CA TYR A 216 -10.20 6.84 -5.75
C TYR A 216 -10.88 7.47 -4.52
N GLY A 217 -10.24 8.46 -3.90
CA GLY A 217 -10.76 9.16 -2.73
C GLY A 217 -10.48 8.49 -1.38
N ALA A 218 -9.85 7.33 -1.33
CA ALA A 218 -9.51 6.65 -0.09
C ALA A 218 -8.46 7.43 0.74
N THR A 219 -8.54 7.30 2.05
CA THR A 219 -7.57 7.87 2.99
C THR A 219 -6.51 6.85 3.35
N LEU A 220 -5.24 7.26 3.31
CA LEU A 220 -4.09 6.47 3.76
C LEU A 220 -3.35 7.18 4.89
N VAL A 221 -3.09 6.46 5.98
CA VAL A 221 -2.21 6.92 7.06
C VAL A 221 -1.11 5.90 7.29
N ILE A 222 0.14 6.35 7.26
CA ILE A 222 1.34 5.55 7.48
C ILE A 222 2.04 6.03 8.76
N GLY A 223 2.13 5.15 9.76
CA GLY A 223 2.79 5.42 11.03
C GLY A 223 1.92 6.18 12.03
N ARG A 224 2.52 6.42 13.17
CA ARG A 224 2.01 7.25 14.28
C ARG A 224 3.17 8.02 14.91
N SER A 225 2.92 8.89 15.87
CA SER A 225 3.95 9.75 16.48
C SER A 225 5.13 8.97 17.07
N THR A 226 4.90 7.76 17.60
CA THR A 226 5.89 6.94 18.30
C THR A 226 6.52 5.85 17.45
N SER A 227 5.85 5.37 16.40
CA SER A 227 6.32 4.26 15.55
C SER A 227 5.78 4.38 14.12
N GLY A 228 6.41 3.66 13.20
CA GLY A 228 5.94 3.55 11.83
C GLY A 228 6.37 2.22 11.21
N PRO A 229 5.75 1.83 10.08
CA PRO A 229 6.09 0.60 9.39
C PRO A 229 7.41 0.71 8.63
N GLU A 230 7.94 -0.45 8.30
CA GLU A 230 9.01 -0.64 7.31
C GLU A 230 8.39 -1.18 6.01
N ILE A 231 8.52 -0.42 4.91
CA ILE A 231 8.04 -0.82 3.58
C ILE A 231 9.26 -0.97 2.68
N PHE A 232 9.65 -2.20 2.35
CA PHE A 232 10.92 -2.41 1.67
C PHE A 232 10.91 -3.57 0.67
N GLU A 233 11.82 -3.50 -0.32
CA GLU A 233 12.02 -4.55 -1.33
C GLU A 233 10.74 -4.91 -2.11
N ASN A 234 9.83 -3.95 -2.28
CA ASN A 234 8.63 -4.14 -3.08
C ASN A 234 8.86 -3.65 -4.51
N THR A 235 8.18 -4.25 -5.46
CA THR A 235 8.37 -3.95 -6.89
C THR A 235 7.03 -3.71 -7.59
N SER A 236 6.95 -2.64 -8.37
CA SER A 236 5.82 -2.38 -9.29
C SER A 236 6.27 -2.31 -10.74
N GLY A 237 5.45 -2.80 -11.66
CA GLY A 237 5.65 -2.60 -13.09
C GLY A 237 5.40 -1.15 -13.57
N GLY A 238 4.61 -0.40 -12.82
CA GLY A 238 4.31 1.02 -13.06
C GLY A 238 4.88 1.93 -12.00
N SER A 239 4.05 2.78 -11.40
CA SER A 239 4.47 3.81 -10.45
C SER A 239 4.28 3.39 -9.00
N GLY A 240 5.14 3.90 -8.10
CA GLY A 240 5.10 3.61 -6.67
C GLY A 240 5.66 2.22 -6.35
N GLY A 241 6.98 2.07 -6.31
CA GLY A 241 7.59 0.78 -5.94
C GLY A 241 7.18 0.33 -4.54
N GLY A 242 7.22 1.23 -3.58
CA GLY A 242 6.65 1.02 -2.25
C GLY A 242 5.18 1.39 -2.20
N VAL A 243 4.86 2.68 -2.33
CA VAL A 243 3.51 3.22 -2.13
C VAL A 243 3.07 4.03 -3.34
N ARG A 244 1.86 3.75 -3.81
CA ARG A 244 1.13 4.61 -4.73
C ARG A 244 -0.05 5.21 -3.99
N CYS A 245 -0.14 6.52 -3.91
CA CYS A 245 -1.22 7.20 -3.23
C CYS A 245 -1.93 8.21 -4.13
N ASN A 246 -3.21 8.40 -3.85
CA ASN A 246 -4.07 9.36 -4.53
C ASN A 246 -4.19 9.14 -6.06
N GLY A 247 -4.18 7.89 -6.49
CA GLY A 247 -4.59 7.55 -7.84
C GLY A 247 -6.11 7.55 -7.96
N GLY A 248 -6.64 7.99 -9.09
CA GLY A 248 -8.07 7.94 -9.37
C GLY A 248 -8.51 8.95 -10.41
N THR A 249 -9.46 8.57 -11.26
CA THR A 249 -9.97 9.39 -12.35
C THR A 249 -11.31 10.03 -11.99
N GLY A 250 -11.55 11.26 -12.41
CA GLY A 250 -12.86 11.92 -12.32
C GLY A 250 -13.15 12.63 -11.00
N SER A 251 -14.43 12.71 -10.64
CA SER A 251 -14.93 13.44 -9.45
C SER A 251 -14.54 12.81 -8.11
N ASP A 252 -14.17 11.53 -8.12
CA ASP A 252 -13.83 10.77 -6.92
C ASP A 252 -12.31 10.81 -6.60
N ALA A 253 -11.59 11.59 -7.39
CA ALA A 253 -10.18 11.83 -7.20
C ALA A 253 -9.98 12.78 -6.01
N GLY A 254 -9.10 12.45 -5.07
CA GLY A 254 -8.76 13.36 -3.99
C GLY A 254 -8.68 12.73 -2.63
N GLY A 255 -8.03 11.61 -2.50
CA GLY A 255 -7.72 11.01 -1.21
C GLY A 255 -6.73 11.85 -0.41
N ILE A 256 -6.72 11.64 0.89
CA ILE A 256 -5.74 12.23 1.81
C ILE A 256 -4.71 11.18 2.17
N THR A 257 -3.45 11.49 1.93
CA THR A 257 -2.35 10.62 2.36
C THR A 257 -1.49 11.34 3.39
N THR A 258 -1.33 10.70 4.52
CA THR A 258 -0.52 11.20 5.62
C THR A 258 0.54 10.18 6.02
N PHE A 259 1.80 10.56 5.88
CA PHE A 259 2.95 9.82 6.40
C PHE A 259 3.43 10.51 7.67
N ILE A 260 3.28 9.85 8.81
CA ILE A 260 3.62 10.42 10.12
C ILE A 260 5.04 10.01 10.53
N ARG A 261 5.38 8.74 10.34
CA ARG A 261 6.68 8.16 10.66
C ARG A 261 6.82 6.80 9.98
N GLY A 262 8.04 6.42 9.60
CA GLY A 262 8.35 5.10 9.04
C GLY A 262 9.52 5.13 8.06
N THR A 263 9.78 3.98 7.46
CA THR A 263 10.81 3.84 6.44
C THR A 263 10.25 3.24 5.16
N ILE A 264 10.67 3.78 4.01
CA ILE A 264 10.34 3.25 2.68
C ILE A 264 11.67 3.10 1.95
N THR A 265 12.15 1.86 1.80
CA THR A 265 13.51 1.63 1.34
C THR A 265 13.63 0.45 0.38
N ASN A 266 14.61 0.49 -0.53
CA ASN A 266 14.90 -0.59 -1.48
C ASN A 266 13.71 -0.99 -2.38
N ASN A 267 12.75 -0.09 -2.61
CA ASN A 267 11.62 -0.39 -3.49
C ASN A 267 11.94 0.01 -4.93
N THR A 268 11.35 -0.69 -5.89
CA THR A 268 11.61 -0.48 -7.31
C THR A 268 10.31 -0.24 -8.08
N SER A 269 10.28 0.80 -8.90
CA SER A 269 9.18 1.06 -9.82
C SER A 269 9.64 1.05 -11.29
N GLY A 270 8.78 0.54 -12.16
CA GLY A 270 9.00 0.54 -13.60
C GLY A 270 8.85 1.92 -14.25
N LYS A 271 8.26 2.90 -13.54
CA LYS A 271 8.04 4.26 -14.07
C LYS A 271 8.46 5.33 -13.06
N HIS A 272 7.55 5.79 -12.22
CA HIS A 272 7.72 6.94 -11.33
C HIS A 272 7.66 6.55 -9.86
N GLY A 273 8.36 7.29 -9.01
CA GLY A 273 8.32 7.12 -7.57
C GLY A 273 8.81 5.74 -7.12
N GLY A 274 10.12 5.52 -7.09
CA GLY A 274 10.67 4.25 -6.61
C GLY A 274 10.19 3.90 -5.21
N GLY A 275 10.22 4.88 -4.30
CA GLY A 275 9.61 4.77 -2.98
C GLY A 275 8.12 5.09 -3.00
N ILE A 276 7.78 6.33 -3.37
CA ILE A 276 6.42 6.88 -3.32
C ILE A 276 6.07 7.56 -4.64
N ALA A 277 4.93 7.20 -5.21
CA ALA A 277 4.28 7.98 -6.26
C ALA A 277 2.94 8.50 -5.73
N CYS A 278 2.72 9.81 -5.79
CA CYS A 278 1.50 10.44 -5.27
C CYS A 278 0.73 11.16 -6.37
N GLY A 279 -0.47 10.68 -6.69
CA GLY A 279 -1.34 11.19 -7.75
C GLY A 279 -1.05 10.60 -9.14
N GLU A 280 -1.73 11.04 -10.18
CA GLU A 280 -1.51 10.65 -11.58
C GLU A 280 -1.34 11.86 -12.49
N ALA A 281 -0.57 11.69 -13.57
CA ALA A 281 -0.41 12.75 -14.56
C ALA A 281 -1.73 12.93 -15.34
N GLY A 282 -2.24 14.16 -15.40
CA GLY A 282 -3.41 14.52 -16.22
C GLY A 282 -4.78 14.41 -15.52
N GLU A 283 -4.84 14.12 -14.23
CA GLU A 283 -6.08 14.03 -13.48
C GLU A 283 -6.47 15.31 -12.73
N ASN A 284 -7.76 15.61 -12.70
CA ASN A 284 -8.31 16.82 -12.05
C ASN A 284 -8.58 16.64 -10.54
N GLY A 285 -8.07 15.59 -9.92
CA GLY A 285 -8.33 15.27 -8.53
C GLY A 285 -7.49 16.08 -7.54
N GLN A 286 -8.10 16.48 -6.43
CA GLN A 286 -7.43 17.20 -5.35
C GLN A 286 -6.77 16.22 -4.38
N SER A 287 -5.60 15.75 -4.70
CA SER A 287 -4.82 14.88 -3.82
C SER A 287 -4.07 15.68 -2.77
N LYS A 288 -4.17 15.27 -1.49
CA LYS A 288 -3.42 15.90 -0.39
C LYS A 288 -2.34 14.96 0.13
N LEU A 289 -1.12 15.48 0.21
CA LEU A 289 0.04 14.77 0.75
C LEU A 289 0.63 15.52 1.94
N TYR A 290 0.68 14.86 3.08
CA TYR A 290 1.39 15.32 4.27
C TYR A 290 2.41 14.25 4.68
N MET A 291 3.68 14.65 4.79
CA MET A 291 4.77 13.74 5.17
C MET A 291 5.63 14.37 6.25
N SER A 292 5.89 13.60 7.31
CA SER A 292 6.86 13.99 8.34
C SER A 292 7.57 12.77 8.94
N TYR A 293 8.79 12.97 9.43
CA TYR A 293 9.61 11.96 10.09
C TYR A 293 9.76 10.65 9.33
N MET A 294 9.85 10.73 8.00
CA MET A 294 10.06 9.58 7.11
C MET A 294 11.52 9.45 6.71
N THR A 295 11.97 8.21 6.54
CA THR A 295 13.20 7.88 5.81
C THR A 295 12.83 7.22 4.49
N ILE A 296 13.17 7.88 3.39
CA ILE A 296 12.94 7.39 2.02
C ILE A 296 14.32 7.13 1.40
N SER A 297 14.71 5.86 1.27
CA SER A 297 16.10 5.58 0.89
C SER A 297 16.26 4.38 -0.03
N ASN A 298 17.30 4.41 -0.86
CA ASN A 298 17.69 3.30 -1.75
C ASN A 298 16.56 2.84 -2.69
N ASN A 299 15.59 3.69 -2.98
CA ASN A 299 14.51 3.37 -3.92
C ASN A 299 14.95 3.68 -5.34
N THR A 300 14.44 2.92 -6.31
CA THR A 300 14.83 3.05 -7.71
C THR A 300 13.62 3.19 -8.63
N CYS A 301 13.73 4.09 -9.61
CA CYS A 301 12.73 4.21 -10.68
C CYS A 301 13.39 4.41 -12.06
N THR A 302 12.61 4.21 -13.13
CA THR A 302 13.14 4.40 -14.49
C THR A 302 12.92 5.82 -15.03
N GLU A 303 11.85 6.52 -14.63
CA GLU A 303 11.51 7.78 -15.27
C GLU A 303 11.72 9.01 -14.36
N SER A 304 11.03 9.12 -13.24
CA SER A 304 11.21 10.28 -12.37
C SER A 304 10.82 10.04 -10.92
N GLY A 305 11.56 10.68 -10.01
CA GLY A 305 11.37 10.60 -8.57
C GLY A 305 11.83 9.27 -7.98
N GLY A 306 13.14 9.01 -7.94
CA GLY A 306 13.68 7.79 -7.34
C GLY A 306 13.14 7.53 -5.94
N GLY A 307 13.16 8.56 -5.11
CA GLY A 307 12.48 8.55 -3.81
C GLY A 307 11.00 8.85 -3.91
N ILE A 308 10.66 10.07 -4.38
CA ILE A 308 9.29 10.60 -4.36
C ILE A 308 8.96 11.25 -5.71
N TRP A 309 7.81 10.91 -6.24
CA TRP A 309 7.22 11.56 -7.40
C TRP A 309 5.90 12.24 -7.02
N THR A 310 5.74 13.53 -7.40
CA THR A 310 4.53 14.33 -7.12
C THR A 310 3.99 14.91 -8.42
N PRO A 311 2.79 14.59 -8.88
CA PRO A 311 2.23 15.09 -10.15
C PRO A 311 1.60 16.48 -10.04
N ASN A 312 1.18 17.02 -11.20
CA ASN A 312 0.61 18.37 -11.35
C ASN A 312 -0.68 18.62 -10.58
N ASN A 313 -1.42 17.58 -10.29
CA ASN A 313 -2.76 17.66 -9.69
C ASN A 313 -2.76 17.60 -8.16
N ILE A 314 -1.61 17.70 -7.52
CA ILE A 314 -1.60 17.99 -6.08
C ILE A 314 -2.06 19.44 -5.92
N GLN A 315 -3.36 19.59 -5.85
CA GLN A 315 -3.99 20.88 -5.61
C GLN A 315 -4.54 20.95 -4.20
N GLY A 316 -3.93 21.79 -3.37
CA GLY A 316 -4.72 22.48 -2.38
C GLY A 316 -5.53 23.58 -3.07
N THR A 317 -6.76 23.79 -2.71
CA THR A 317 -7.50 24.97 -3.10
C THR A 317 -6.79 26.19 -2.52
N GLY A 318 -6.20 27.03 -3.39
CA GLY A 318 -5.52 28.27 -2.98
C GLY A 318 -4.03 28.12 -2.68
N THR A 319 -3.64 28.22 -1.43
CA THR A 319 -2.23 28.27 -0.97
C THR A 319 -1.66 26.93 -0.49
N GLU A 320 -2.44 25.85 -0.55
CA GLU A 320 -2.02 24.55 -0.02
C GLU A 320 -1.02 23.87 -0.96
N TYR A 321 0.04 23.36 -0.36
CA TYR A 321 1.10 22.58 -0.98
C TYR A 321 1.04 21.14 -0.47
N ALA A 322 1.57 20.19 -1.24
CA ALA A 322 2.03 18.95 -0.68
C ALA A 322 3.17 19.27 0.30
N ILE A 323 3.09 18.74 1.52
CA ILE A 323 4.04 19.08 2.60
C ILE A 323 4.94 17.88 2.87
N ILE A 324 6.24 18.10 2.78
CA ILE A 324 7.29 17.14 3.13
C ILE A 324 8.20 17.81 4.15
N GLN A 325 8.21 17.30 5.37
CA GLN A 325 8.98 17.93 6.43
C GLN A 325 9.68 16.93 7.35
N ASN A 326 10.72 17.38 8.06
CA ASN A 326 11.45 16.59 9.08
C ASN A 326 11.85 15.19 8.58
N SER A 327 12.20 15.06 7.30
CA SER A 327 12.38 13.76 6.65
C SER A 327 13.74 13.65 5.98
N ARG A 328 14.19 12.42 5.79
CA ARG A 328 15.43 12.10 5.10
C ARG A 328 15.14 11.38 3.79
N ILE A 329 15.66 11.93 2.68
CA ILE A 329 15.49 11.40 1.33
C ILE A 329 16.89 11.16 0.76
N THR A 330 17.36 9.91 0.83
CA THR A 330 18.77 9.62 0.60
C THR A 330 18.99 8.38 -0.27
N SER A 331 20.06 8.42 -1.06
CA SER A 331 20.51 7.26 -1.85
C SER A 331 19.45 6.70 -2.81
N ASN A 332 18.48 7.50 -3.22
CA ASN A 332 17.49 7.09 -4.20
C ASN A 332 18.04 7.30 -5.61
N THR A 333 17.64 6.44 -6.53
CA THR A 333 18.13 6.42 -7.90
C THR A 333 16.98 6.57 -8.90
N CYS A 334 17.16 7.43 -9.88
CA CYS A 334 16.27 7.50 -11.03
C CYS A 334 17.09 7.47 -12.33
N HIS A 335 16.61 6.79 -13.36
CA HIS A 335 17.35 6.78 -14.62
C HIS A 335 17.27 8.11 -15.36
N LYS A 336 16.15 8.85 -15.24
CA LYS A 336 15.98 10.12 -15.97
C LYS A 336 16.01 11.34 -15.04
N TYR A 337 14.98 11.57 -14.20
CA TYR A 337 14.81 12.85 -13.52
C TYR A 337 14.50 12.69 -12.02
N GLY A 338 15.11 13.54 -11.19
CA GLY A 338 14.79 13.62 -9.78
C GLY A 338 15.16 12.37 -9.01
N GLY A 339 16.45 12.14 -8.75
CA GLY A 339 16.89 10.97 -7.96
C GLY A 339 16.20 10.92 -6.58
N GLY A 340 16.17 12.05 -5.87
CA GLY A 340 15.45 12.20 -4.62
C GLY A 340 13.97 12.48 -4.84
N ILE A 341 13.65 13.67 -5.38
CA ILE A 341 12.26 14.14 -5.57
C ILE A 341 12.06 14.66 -6.98
N SER A 342 10.96 14.30 -7.62
CA SER A 342 10.46 14.94 -8.83
C SER A 342 9.18 15.73 -8.55
N VAL A 343 9.23 17.06 -8.75
CA VAL A 343 8.17 18.01 -8.40
C VAL A 343 7.43 18.44 -9.66
N HIS A 344 6.17 18.09 -9.75
CA HIS A 344 5.29 18.45 -10.86
C HIS A 344 4.19 19.42 -10.46
N GLY A 345 3.73 19.40 -9.21
CA GLY A 345 2.75 20.32 -8.63
C GLY A 345 3.38 21.30 -7.64
N LYS A 346 2.59 21.77 -6.68
CA LYS A 346 3.08 22.66 -5.61
C LYS A 346 3.55 21.83 -4.43
N VAL A 347 4.84 21.91 -4.09
CA VAL A 347 5.47 21.15 -3.00
C VAL A 347 6.19 22.09 -2.04
N TYR A 348 5.94 21.94 -0.76
CA TYR A 348 6.68 22.58 0.32
C TYR A 348 7.58 21.56 1.01
N VAL A 349 8.86 21.82 1.01
CA VAL A 349 9.88 21.00 1.68
C VAL A 349 10.52 21.80 2.80
N SER A 350 10.51 21.28 4.01
CA SER A 350 11.07 21.97 5.17
C SER A 350 11.78 21.00 6.12
N ASN A 351 12.94 21.41 6.62
CA ASN A 351 13.76 20.63 7.56
C ASN A 351 14.02 19.19 7.09
N CYS A 352 14.36 19.05 5.80
CA CYS A 352 14.68 17.77 5.18
C CYS A 352 16.15 17.66 4.83
N SER A 353 16.70 16.44 4.91
CA SER A 353 18.00 16.09 4.34
C SER A 353 17.77 15.36 3.01
N ILE A 354 18.28 15.93 1.91
CA ILE A 354 18.17 15.37 0.55
C ILE A 354 19.58 15.12 0.04
N GLU A 355 20.07 13.90 0.19
CA GLU A 355 21.47 13.62 0.02
C GLU A 355 21.77 12.30 -0.66
N HIS A 356 22.94 12.20 -1.31
CA HIS A 356 23.42 10.98 -1.98
C HIS A 356 22.46 10.40 -3.03
N ASN A 357 21.49 11.18 -3.51
CA ASN A 357 20.60 10.71 -4.57
C ASN A 357 21.29 10.78 -5.93
N PHE A 358 20.92 9.88 -6.82
CA PHE A 358 21.50 9.77 -8.14
C PHE A 358 20.43 9.84 -9.24
N THR A 359 20.78 10.49 -10.35
CA THR A 359 19.97 10.43 -11.57
C THR A 359 20.85 10.35 -12.82
N GLY A 360 20.36 9.68 -13.85
CA GLY A 360 21.04 9.59 -15.12
C GLY A 360 21.05 10.90 -15.91
N ASP A 361 20.08 11.79 -15.69
CA ASP A 361 19.97 13.06 -16.44
C ASP A 361 19.98 14.27 -15.49
N ARG A 362 18.85 14.69 -14.86
CA ARG A 362 18.72 16.01 -14.25
C ARG A 362 18.13 15.98 -12.85
N GLY A 363 18.65 16.91 -11.99
CA GLY A 363 18.10 17.14 -10.66
C GLY A 363 18.25 15.97 -9.74
N ALA A 364 19.48 15.55 -9.46
CA ALA A 364 19.72 14.36 -8.64
C ALA A 364 19.09 14.46 -7.24
N GLY A 365 19.21 15.62 -6.59
CA GLY A 365 18.45 15.89 -5.36
C GLY A 365 16.97 16.11 -5.68
N ILE A 366 16.68 17.17 -6.46
CA ILE A 366 15.31 17.58 -6.80
C ILE A 366 15.24 17.99 -8.28
N HIS A 367 14.24 17.50 -8.98
CA HIS A 367 13.86 17.97 -10.32
C HIS A 367 12.52 18.69 -10.25
N ILE A 368 12.46 19.95 -10.69
CA ILE A 368 11.22 20.73 -10.78
C ILE A 368 10.83 20.84 -12.24
N THR A 369 9.68 20.27 -12.61
CA THR A 369 9.17 20.34 -13.99
C THR A 369 8.56 21.69 -14.32
N GLU A 370 8.21 21.95 -15.57
CA GLU A 370 7.67 23.22 -16.05
C GLU A 370 6.44 23.71 -15.28
N GLY A 371 5.53 22.82 -14.89
CA GLY A 371 4.36 23.14 -14.07
C GLY A 371 4.61 23.09 -12.56
N GLY A 372 5.80 22.68 -12.13
CA GLY A 372 6.13 22.46 -10.73
C GLY A 372 6.48 23.75 -10.00
N THR A 373 6.12 23.82 -8.73
CA THR A 373 6.54 24.87 -7.79
C THR A 373 7.10 24.23 -6.54
N LEU A 374 8.34 24.50 -6.24
CA LEU A 374 8.98 24.10 -4.98
C LEU A 374 9.17 25.31 -4.08
N LYS A 375 8.68 25.24 -2.86
CA LYS A 375 9.11 26.09 -1.76
C LYS A 375 10.03 25.26 -0.85
N TYR A 376 11.31 25.64 -0.79
CA TYR A 376 12.31 24.98 0.04
C TYR A 376 12.70 25.90 1.20
N ASP A 377 12.37 25.50 2.42
CA ASP A 377 12.50 26.38 3.58
C ASP A 377 13.75 26.09 4.39
N MET A 378 13.81 24.95 5.04
CA MET A 378 14.94 24.53 5.88
C MET A 378 15.44 23.15 5.44
N GLY A 379 16.69 22.85 5.78
CA GLY A 379 17.29 21.55 5.53
C GLY A 379 18.52 21.64 4.66
N THR A 380 19.01 20.49 4.24
CA THR A 380 20.27 20.37 3.50
C THR A 380 20.08 19.57 2.22
N ILE A 381 20.65 20.07 1.13
CA ILE A 381 20.81 19.34 -0.14
C ILE A 381 22.32 19.16 -0.34
N SER A 382 22.80 17.90 -0.32
CA SER A 382 24.24 17.61 -0.43
C SER A 382 24.51 16.26 -1.12
N ASP A 383 25.68 16.15 -1.70
CA ASP A 383 26.24 14.89 -2.20
C ASP A 383 25.37 14.15 -3.24
N ASN A 384 24.43 14.85 -3.87
CA ASN A 384 23.63 14.30 -4.95
C ASN A 384 24.44 14.33 -6.26
N LYS A 385 24.25 13.36 -7.13
CA LYS A 385 25.06 13.18 -8.34
C LYS A 385 24.22 12.90 -9.59
N THR A 386 24.50 13.61 -10.66
CA THR A 386 24.06 13.27 -12.01
C THR A 386 25.15 12.53 -12.77
N LEU A 387 24.80 11.86 -13.85
CA LEU A 387 25.79 11.13 -14.66
C LEU A 387 26.86 12.07 -15.22
N ASP A 388 26.49 13.27 -15.67
CA ASP A 388 27.38 14.28 -16.20
C ASP A 388 28.01 15.18 -15.13
N SER A 389 27.59 15.08 -13.88
CA SER A 389 28.02 15.90 -12.74
C SER A 389 27.78 17.42 -12.90
N ILE A 390 26.99 17.85 -13.88
CA ILE A 390 26.80 19.27 -14.25
C ILE A 390 25.31 19.68 -14.15
N THR A 391 24.39 18.88 -14.65
CA THR A 391 22.99 19.28 -14.83
C THR A 391 22.16 19.17 -13.55
N GLY A 392 22.39 20.15 -12.64
CA GLY A 392 21.60 20.28 -11.42
C GLY A 392 21.78 19.10 -10.47
N THR A 393 23.00 18.86 -10.01
CA THR A 393 23.26 17.80 -9.01
C THR A 393 22.41 17.99 -7.76
N GLY A 394 22.23 19.24 -7.29
CA GLY A 394 21.30 19.57 -6.22
C GLY A 394 19.85 19.70 -6.70
N ILE A 395 19.60 20.76 -7.48
CA ILE A 395 18.26 21.08 -7.99
C ILE A 395 18.33 21.44 -9.48
N TYR A 396 17.46 20.83 -10.28
CA TYR A 396 17.20 21.28 -11.66
C TYR A 396 15.85 22.00 -11.72
N VAL A 397 15.85 23.26 -12.17
CA VAL A 397 14.67 24.16 -12.11
C VAL A 397 14.11 24.42 -13.49
N ASN A 398 13.09 23.67 -13.91
CA ASN A 398 12.32 24.00 -15.11
C ASN A 398 10.95 24.65 -14.77
N GLY A 399 10.59 24.73 -13.50
CA GLY A 399 9.39 25.38 -12.96
C GLY A 399 9.73 26.62 -12.13
N GLN A 400 9.14 26.70 -10.96
CA GLN A 400 9.37 27.78 -9.98
C GLN A 400 10.09 27.23 -8.74
N LEU A 401 11.09 27.93 -8.28
CA LEU A 401 11.82 27.66 -7.06
C LEU A 401 11.80 28.88 -6.15
N LYS A 402 11.32 28.68 -4.91
CA LYS A 402 11.38 29.67 -3.84
C LYS A 402 12.25 29.10 -2.72
N ILE A 403 13.32 29.79 -2.38
CA ILE A 403 14.26 29.36 -1.35
C ILE A 403 14.23 30.34 -0.18
N ASN A 404 14.10 29.82 1.03
CA ASN A 404 14.25 30.60 2.25
C ASN A 404 15.74 30.68 2.66
N GLU A 405 16.12 31.71 3.38
CA GLU A 405 17.48 31.94 3.91
C GLU A 405 18.02 30.82 4.78
N SER A 406 17.15 30.02 5.41
CA SER A 406 17.50 28.87 6.26
C SER A 406 17.82 27.58 5.48
N ALA A 407 17.58 27.55 4.19
CA ALA A 407 17.89 26.42 3.31
C ALA A 407 19.40 26.39 3.01
N ARG A 408 19.97 25.18 3.01
CA ARG A 408 21.38 24.97 2.70
C ARG A 408 21.54 24.05 1.50
N ILE A 409 22.26 24.54 0.49
CA ILE A 409 22.69 23.73 -0.65
C ILE A 409 24.19 23.70 -0.60
N ALA A 410 24.77 22.50 -0.43
CA ALA A 410 26.20 22.31 -0.30
C ALA A 410 26.93 22.71 -1.60
N GLU A 411 28.19 23.12 -1.50
CA GLU A 411 29.00 23.59 -2.62
C GLU A 411 29.14 22.54 -3.74
N ASN A 412 29.08 21.27 -3.39
CA ASN A 412 29.13 20.16 -4.33
C ASN A 412 27.76 19.84 -5.00
N ASN A 413 26.74 20.69 -4.73
CA ASN A 413 25.41 20.53 -5.31
C ASN A 413 24.99 21.79 -6.05
N VAL A 414 24.87 21.65 -7.36
CA VAL A 414 24.54 22.77 -8.27
C VAL A 414 23.03 22.96 -8.38
N VAL A 415 22.59 24.22 -8.31
CA VAL A 415 21.26 24.63 -8.77
C VAL A 415 21.38 25.05 -10.22
N TYR A 416 20.77 24.30 -11.12
CA TYR A 416 20.78 24.58 -12.54
C TYR A 416 19.50 25.28 -12.96
N LEU A 417 19.66 26.43 -13.58
CA LEU A 417 18.57 27.27 -14.10
C LEU A 417 18.65 27.32 -15.63
N PRO A 418 17.75 26.69 -16.37
CA PRO A 418 17.66 26.88 -17.81
C PRO A 418 17.41 28.36 -18.17
N LYS A 419 17.76 28.75 -19.40
CA LYS A 419 17.58 30.11 -19.87
C LYS A 419 16.14 30.61 -19.66
N GLY A 420 16.00 31.78 -19.02
CA GLY A 420 14.71 32.41 -18.73
C GLY A 420 14.04 31.96 -17.43
N LYS A 421 14.70 31.08 -16.63
CA LYS A 421 14.23 30.73 -15.29
C LYS A 421 14.95 31.53 -14.22
N TYR A 422 14.30 31.71 -13.06
CA TYR A 422 14.84 32.49 -11.93
C TYR A 422 14.42 31.85 -10.60
N ILE A 423 15.09 32.28 -9.55
CA ILE A 423 14.78 31.90 -8.14
C ILE A 423 14.09 33.09 -7.49
N GLU A 424 12.99 32.85 -6.80
CA GLU A 424 12.29 33.83 -5.96
C GLU A 424 12.67 33.68 -4.49
#